data_f17e3e7593e598f0e2b0b028554335ef
#
_entry.id   f17e3e7593e598f0e2b0b028554335ef
#
_cell.length_a   1.000
_cell.length_b   1.000
_cell.length_c   1.000
_cell.angle_alpha   90.00
_cell.angle_beta   90.00
_cell.angle_gamma   90.00
#
_symmetry.space_group_name_H-M   'P 1'
#
loop_
_entity.id
_entity.type
_entity.pdbx_description
1 polymer ?
#
loop_
_entity_poly.entity_id
_entity_poly.type
_entity_poly.pdbx_seq_one_letter_code
_entity_poly.pdbx_strand_id
1 'polypeptide(L)'
;MGAKVLLVDDDPDFVEATRIVLESVPYEVIVAYDGDEGLVKAQEERPDLILLDIIMPTQDGFHVCEKLKSDPELWHIPVIMLTSLSQRISDTAFSVHDGLMLEADDFIDKPVRPAELLARIARLLARNR
;
A
#
# COMPACT_ATOMS: atom_id res chain seq x y z
N MET A 1 9.39 16.92 9.97
CA MET A 1 8.87 15.65 10.33
C MET A 1 7.67 15.29 9.54
N GLY A 2 7.85 14.56 8.51
CA GLY A 2 6.77 14.10 7.68
C GLY A 2 6.13 12.84 8.24
N ALA A 3 4.98 12.51 7.69
CA ALA A 3 4.35 11.25 8.00
C ALA A 3 5.24 10.10 7.50
N LYS A 4 5.03 8.93 8.10
CA LYS A 4 5.78 7.73 7.80
C LYS A 4 4.94 6.86 6.87
N VAL A 5 5.48 6.52 5.70
CA VAL A 5 4.78 5.70 4.69
C VAL A 5 5.54 4.39 4.50
N LEU A 6 4.83 3.28 4.64
CA LEU A 6 5.39 1.96 4.35
C LEU A 6 5.01 1.60 2.92
N LEU A 7 6.03 1.30 2.11
CA LEU A 7 5.85 0.91 0.71
C LEU A 7 6.19 -0.56 0.56
N VAL A 8 5.21 -1.37 0.19
CA VAL A 8 5.36 -2.81 0.05
C VAL A 8 5.20 -3.18 -1.41
N ASP A 9 6.29 -3.55 -2.08
CA ASP A 9 6.28 -3.91 -3.50
C ASP A 9 7.55 -4.67 -3.81
N ASP A 10 7.46 -5.70 -4.64
CA ASP A 10 8.61 -6.55 -4.94
C ASP A 10 9.45 -6.05 -6.13
N ASP A 11 9.02 -5.00 -6.80
CA ASP A 11 9.72 -4.43 -7.94
C ASP A 11 10.65 -3.30 -7.48
N PRO A 12 11.98 -3.53 -7.47
CA PRO A 12 12.91 -2.52 -6.96
C PRO A 12 12.90 -1.22 -7.77
N ASP A 13 12.63 -1.28 -9.07
CA ASP A 13 12.59 -0.07 -9.88
C ASP A 13 11.38 0.78 -9.51
N PHE A 14 10.22 0.16 -9.34
CA PHE A 14 9.03 0.87 -8.91
C PHE A 14 9.23 1.45 -7.51
N VAL A 15 9.82 0.67 -6.60
CA VAL A 15 10.08 1.12 -5.23
C VAL A 15 10.97 2.35 -5.22
N GLU A 16 12.06 2.32 -5.99
CA GLU A 16 13.00 3.45 -5.99
C GLU A 16 12.36 4.72 -6.57
N ALA A 17 11.64 4.58 -7.68
CA ALA A 17 10.97 5.74 -8.28
C ALA A 17 9.91 6.32 -7.34
N THR A 18 9.14 5.45 -6.70
CA THR A 18 8.09 5.89 -5.79
C THR A 18 8.68 6.52 -4.53
N ARG A 19 9.76 5.95 -4.01
CA ARG A 19 10.42 6.49 -2.83
C ARG A 19 10.88 7.92 -3.07
N ILE A 20 11.47 8.19 -4.24
CA ILE A 20 11.92 9.53 -4.59
C ILE A 20 10.75 10.52 -4.55
N VAL A 21 9.62 10.13 -5.13
CA VAL A 21 8.42 10.98 -5.12
C VAL A 21 7.96 11.27 -3.70
N LEU A 22 7.89 10.23 -2.86
CA LEU A 22 7.40 10.39 -1.50
C LEU A 22 8.33 11.25 -0.65
N GLU A 23 9.64 11.07 -0.83
CA GLU A 23 10.62 11.82 -0.05
C GLU A 23 10.66 13.30 -0.43
N SER A 24 10.12 13.66 -1.60
CA SER A 24 10.08 15.04 -2.02
C SER A 24 9.08 15.89 -1.24
N VAL A 25 8.13 15.27 -0.55
CA VAL A 25 7.07 16.01 0.18
C VAL A 25 7.59 16.74 1.43
N PRO A 26 8.38 16.22 2.38
CA PRO A 26 9.02 14.92 2.55
C PRO A 26 8.23 13.99 3.47
N TYR A 27 7.99 12.77 3.01
CA TYR A 27 7.54 11.69 3.86
C TYR A 27 8.75 10.83 4.23
N GLU A 28 8.69 10.22 5.40
CA GLU A 28 9.66 9.19 5.76
C GLU A 28 9.19 7.88 5.12
N VAL A 29 10.06 7.21 4.37
CA VAL A 29 9.68 6.01 3.62
C VAL A 29 10.36 4.78 4.19
N ILE A 30 9.56 3.77 4.49
CA ILE A 30 10.04 2.45 4.89
C ILE A 30 9.64 1.49 3.78
N VAL A 31 10.55 0.61 3.39
CA VAL A 31 10.35 -0.28 2.24
C VAL A 31 10.32 -1.72 2.69
N ALA A 32 9.38 -2.49 2.14
CA ALA A 32 9.35 -3.94 2.24
C ALA A 32 9.16 -4.52 0.84
N TYR A 33 9.84 -5.62 0.56
CA TYR A 33 9.86 -6.19 -0.78
C TYR A 33 8.96 -7.41 -0.94
N ASP A 34 8.30 -7.84 0.13
CA ASP A 34 7.29 -8.89 0.05
C ASP A 34 6.27 -8.72 1.18
N GLY A 35 5.23 -9.54 1.14
CA GLY A 35 4.13 -9.42 2.09
C GLY A 35 4.51 -9.71 3.52
N ASP A 36 5.36 -10.72 3.73
CA ASP A 36 5.78 -11.07 5.10
C ASP A 36 6.61 -9.95 5.71
N GLU A 37 7.55 -9.42 4.94
CA GLU A 37 8.35 -8.28 5.39
C GLU A 37 7.46 -7.08 5.66
N GLY A 38 6.45 -6.87 4.81
CA GLY A 38 5.51 -5.77 4.98
C GLY A 38 4.77 -5.83 6.30
N LEU A 39 4.31 -7.03 6.68
CA LEU A 39 3.61 -7.20 7.96
C LEU A 39 4.54 -6.93 9.15
N VAL A 40 5.78 -7.43 9.08
CA VAL A 40 6.75 -7.19 10.15
C VAL A 40 7.05 -5.72 10.28
N LYS A 41 7.29 -5.03 9.16
CA LYS A 41 7.59 -3.60 9.16
C LYS A 41 6.41 -2.78 9.69
N ALA A 42 5.19 -3.16 9.34
CA ALA A 42 4.00 -2.47 9.85
C ALA A 42 3.94 -2.54 11.37
N GLN A 43 4.24 -3.70 11.93
CA GLN A 43 4.21 -3.89 13.38
C GLN A 43 5.34 -3.14 14.07
N GLU A 44 6.53 -3.15 13.48
CA GLU A 44 7.70 -2.51 14.08
C GLU A 44 7.65 -0.99 13.97
N GLU A 45 7.23 -0.49 12.81
CA GLU A 45 7.36 0.93 12.49
C GLU A 45 6.10 1.74 12.72
N ARG A 46 4.95 1.08 12.78
CA ARG A 46 3.65 1.75 12.96
C ARG A 46 3.49 2.93 12.01
N PRO A 47 3.50 2.67 10.69
CA PRO A 47 3.43 3.78 9.72
C PRO A 47 2.10 4.50 9.77
N ASP A 48 2.08 5.70 9.21
CA ASP A 48 0.86 6.49 9.11
C ASP A 48 0.01 6.09 7.91
N LEU A 49 0.61 5.41 6.93
CA LEU A 49 -0.08 4.95 5.72
C LEU A 49 0.75 3.85 5.08
N ILE A 50 0.06 2.92 4.43
CA ILE A 50 0.70 1.79 3.75
C ILE A 50 0.31 1.79 2.27
N LEU A 51 1.31 1.74 1.39
CA LEU A 51 1.13 1.49 -0.04
C LEU A 51 1.46 0.01 -0.27
N LEU A 52 0.53 -0.74 -0.84
CA LEU A 52 0.61 -2.19 -0.85
C LEU A 52 0.32 -2.74 -2.25
N ASP A 53 1.32 -3.34 -2.87
CA ASP A 53 1.13 -4.02 -4.15
C ASP A 53 0.28 -5.26 -3.96
N ILE A 54 -0.57 -5.55 -4.93
CA ILE A 54 -1.49 -6.69 -4.84
C ILE A 54 -0.75 -8.00 -5.10
N ILE A 55 0.10 -8.05 -6.11
CA ILE A 55 0.76 -9.31 -6.49
C ILE A 55 2.20 -9.32 -6.05
N MET A 56 2.52 -10.20 -5.11
CA MET A 56 3.86 -10.36 -4.56
C MET A 56 4.15 -11.84 -4.35
N PRO A 57 5.45 -12.21 -4.28
CA PRO A 57 5.82 -13.64 -4.28
C PRO A 57 5.28 -14.47 -3.13
N THR A 58 5.38 -14.03 -1.89
CA THR A 58 5.06 -14.89 -0.74
C THR A 58 3.60 -14.79 -0.32
N GLN A 59 3.05 -13.59 -0.31
CA GLN A 59 1.64 -13.37 0.00
C GLN A 59 1.14 -12.27 -0.90
N ASP A 60 -0.06 -12.44 -1.46
CA ASP A 60 -0.64 -11.36 -2.25
C ASP A 60 -1.11 -10.23 -1.34
N GLY A 61 -1.32 -9.06 -1.95
CA GLY A 61 -1.67 -7.87 -1.21
C GLY A 61 -3.03 -7.96 -0.52
N PHE A 62 -3.97 -8.72 -1.08
CA PHE A 62 -5.27 -8.89 -0.43
C PHE A 62 -5.11 -9.57 0.92
N HIS A 63 -4.28 -10.62 0.96
CA HIS A 63 -4.05 -11.35 2.19
C HIS A 63 -3.35 -10.49 3.24
N VAL A 64 -2.36 -9.71 2.80
CA VAL A 64 -1.66 -8.79 3.69
C VAL A 64 -2.63 -7.74 4.23
N CYS A 65 -3.46 -7.17 3.36
CA CYS A 65 -4.44 -6.17 3.76
C CYS A 65 -5.43 -6.74 4.79
N GLU A 66 -5.89 -7.96 4.56
CA GLU A 66 -6.80 -8.61 5.50
C GLU A 66 -6.16 -8.76 6.88
N LYS A 67 -4.90 -9.18 6.91
CA LYS A 67 -4.18 -9.32 8.19
C LYS A 67 -4.00 -7.98 8.89
N LEU A 68 -3.66 -6.94 8.14
CA LEU A 68 -3.51 -5.60 8.71
C LEU A 68 -4.82 -5.10 9.31
N LYS A 69 -5.92 -5.28 8.58
CA LYS A 69 -7.22 -4.78 9.03
C LYS A 69 -7.81 -5.61 10.15
N SER A 70 -7.31 -6.83 10.36
CA SER A 70 -7.74 -7.68 11.46
C SER A 70 -6.91 -7.48 12.72
N ASP A 71 -5.81 -6.74 12.63
CA ASP A 71 -4.92 -6.52 13.77
C ASP A 71 -5.45 -5.36 14.61
N PRO A 72 -5.68 -5.58 15.92
CA PRO A 72 -6.25 -4.51 16.76
C PRO A 72 -5.38 -3.27 16.86
N GLU A 73 -4.08 -3.38 16.57
CA GLU A 73 -3.18 -2.23 16.65
C GLU A 73 -2.92 -1.57 15.32
N LEU A 74 -3.25 -2.24 14.20
CA LEU A 74 -2.90 -1.76 12.86
C LEU A 74 -4.09 -1.43 11.99
N TRP A 75 -5.30 -1.86 12.38
CA TRP A 75 -6.47 -1.76 11.51
C TRP A 75 -6.80 -0.33 11.09
N HIS A 76 -6.43 0.64 11.90
CA HIS A 76 -6.77 2.05 11.62
C HIS A 76 -5.81 2.71 10.63
N ILE A 77 -4.70 2.05 10.30
CA ILE A 77 -3.73 2.62 9.36
C ILE A 77 -4.31 2.52 7.95
N PRO A 78 -4.40 3.65 7.22
CA PRO A 78 -4.97 3.59 5.87
C PRO A 78 -4.07 2.81 4.92
N VAL A 79 -4.69 2.03 4.04
CA VAL A 79 -4.00 1.19 3.06
C VAL A 79 -4.46 1.58 1.67
N ILE A 80 -3.51 1.93 0.80
CA ILE A 80 -3.76 2.12 -0.62
C ILE A 80 -3.22 0.91 -1.36
N MET A 81 -4.10 0.21 -2.08
CA MET A 81 -3.68 -0.94 -2.88
C MET A 81 -3.19 -0.46 -4.23
N LEU A 82 -2.04 -0.99 -4.65
CA LEU A 82 -1.47 -0.71 -5.97
C LEU A 82 -1.78 -1.89 -6.88
N THR A 83 -2.41 -1.63 -8.01
CA THR A 83 -2.89 -2.69 -8.88
C THR A 83 -2.50 -2.42 -10.32
N SER A 84 -2.39 -3.47 -11.10
CA SER A 84 -2.15 -3.35 -12.54
C SER A 84 -3.44 -3.66 -13.28
N LEU A 85 -3.75 -2.86 -14.28
CA LEU A 85 -4.97 -3.04 -15.06
C LEU A 85 -5.01 -4.42 -15.70
N SER A 86 -3.86 -4.90 -16.19
CA SER A 86 -3.81 -6.23 -16.81
C SER A 86 -4.15 -7.33 -15.81
N GLN A 87 -3.77 -7.16 -14.55
CA GLN A 87 -4.10 -8.12 -13.52
C GLN A 87 -5.60 -8.13 -13.25
N ARG A 88 -6.24 -6.96 -13.23
CA ARG A 88 -7.67 -6.89 -12.99
C ARG A 88 -8.48 -7.52 -14.13
N ILE A 89 -8.01 -7.35 -15.36
CA ILE A 89 -8.72 -7.87 -16.53
C ILE A 89 -8.59 -9.40 -16.59
N SER A 90 -7.41 -9.92 -16.35
CA SER A 90 -7.13 -11.34 -16.56
C SER A 90 -7.48 -12.21 -15.37
N ASP A 91 -7.64 -11.64 -14.20
CA ASP A 91 -7.83 -12.41 -12.97
C ASP A 91 -9.30 -12.42 -12.55
N THR A 92 -9.98 -13.52 -12.87
CA THR A 92 -11.38 -13.66 -12.48
C THR A 92 -11.54 -13.74 -10.96
N ALA A 93 -10.48 -14.11 -10.25
CA ALA A 93 -10.51 -14.11 -8.79
C ALA A 93 -10.67 -12.69 -8.24
N PHE A 94 -10.42 -11.67 -9.05
CA PHE A 94 -10.56 -10.30 -8.62
C PHE A 94 -11.97 -10.01 -8.13
N SER A 95 -12.98 -10.56 -8.83
CA SER A 95 -14.36 -10.37 -8.38
C SER A 95 -14.64 -11.12 -7.08
N VAL A 96 -13.95 -12.22 -6.85
CA VAL A 96 -14.07 -12.97 -5.58
C VAL A 96 -13.51 -12.16 -4.44
N HIS A 97 -12.52 -11.32 -4.71
CA HIS A 97 -11.87 -10.50 -3.70
C HIS A 97 -12.55 -9.16 -3.47
N ASP A 98 -13.70 -8.89 -4.11
CA ASP A 98 -14.40 -7.62 -3.93
C ASP A 98 -14.63 -7.29 -2.47
N GLY A 99 -14.99 -8.27 -1.67
CA GLY A 99 -15.20 -8.06 -0.23
C GLY A 99 -13.93 -7.62 0.48
N LEU A 100 -12.79 -8.20 0.10
CA LEU A 100 -11.51 -7.84 0.69
C LEU A 100 -11.03 -6.47 0.20
N MET A 101 -11.34 -6.13 -1.05
CA MET A 101 -11.00 -4.82 -1.59
C MET A 101 -11.69 -3.70 -0.83
N LEU A 102 -12.87 -3.98 -0.28
CA LEU A 102 -13.58 -2.97 0.51
C LEU A 102 -12.87 -2.62 1.81
N GLU A 103 -11.94 -3.47 2.26
CA GLU A 103 -11.16 -3.17 3.45
C GLU A 103 -10.04 -2.18 3.19
N ALA A 104 -9.57 -2.07 1.95
CA ALA A 104 -8.58 -1.06 1.61
C ALA A 104 -9.24 0.31 1.55
N ASP A 105 -8.47 1.34 1.83
CA ASP A 105 -8.99 2.70 1.86
C ASP A 105 -9.01 3.34 0.49
N ASP A 106 -8.16 2.86 -0.43
CA ASP A 106 -8.12 3.39 -1.79
C ASP A 106 -7.38 2.41 -2.70
N PHE A 107 -7.50 2.61 -4.00
CA PHE A 107 -6.86 1.79 -5.03
C PHE A 107 -6.28 2.70 -6.11
N ILE A 108 -5.05 2.43 -6.53
CA ILE A 108 -4.41 3.20 -7.60
C ILE A 108 -3.88 2.22 -8.64
N ASP A 109 -4.21 2.47 -9.91
CA ASP A 109 -3.71 1.66 -11.02
C ASP A 109 -2.27 2.04 -11.36
N LYS A 110 -1.46 1.04 -11.67
CA LYS A 110 -0.14 1.27 -12.25
C LYS A 110 -0.30 1.47 -13.77
N PRO A 111 0.46 2.35 -14.38
CA PRO A 111 1.54 3.16 -13.81
C PRO A 111 1.00 4.30 -12.96
N VAL A 112 1.66 4.52 -11.81
CA VAL A 112 1.20 5.49 -10.84
C VAL A 112 1.68 6.89 -11.23
N ARG A 113 0.75 7.84 -11.27
CA ARG A 113 1.09 9.23 -11.53
C ARG A 113 1.48 9.90 -10.22
N PRO A 114 2.67 10.53 -10.16
CA PRO A 114 3.13 11.11 -8.89
C PRO A 114 2.15 12.08 -8.25
N ALA A 115 1.58 12.99 -9.04
CA ALA A 115 0.65 13.98 -8.48
C ALA A 115 -0.60 13.33 -7.91
N GLU A 116 -1.13 12.32 -8.59
CA GLU A 116 -2.30 11.60 -8.11
C GLU A 116 -2.00 10.85 -6.84
N LEU A 117 -0.85 10.17 -6.80
CA LEU A 117 -0.44 9.43 -5.61
C LEU A 117 -0.34 10.35 -4.40
N LEU A 118 0.35 11.48 -4.56
CA LEU A 118 0.54 12.41 -3.46
C LEU A 118 -0.78 12.99 -2.98
N ALA A 119 -1.71 13.28 -3.91
CA ALA A 119 -3.01 13.82 -3.53
C ALA A 119 -3.83 12.82 -2.71
N ARG A 120 -3.79 11.54 -3.11
CA ARG A 120 -4.54 10.52 -2.40
C ARG A 120 -3.95 10.23 -1.03
N ILE A 121 -2.63 10.21 -0.92
CA ILE A 121 -1.97 10.04 0.37
C ILE A 121 -2.33 11.19 1.31
N ALA A 122 -2.23 12.43 0.82
CA ALA A 122 -2.53 13.59 1.66
C ALA A 122 -3.97 13.55 2.16
N ARG A 123 -4.91 13.15 1.31
CA ARG A 123 -6.32 13.05 1.70
C ARG A 123 -6.54 12.05 2.81
N LEU A 124 -5.93 10.88 2.70
CA LEU A 124 -6.09 9.84 3.71
C LEU A 124 -5.41 10.20 5.03
N LEU A 125 -4.24 10.83 4.95
CA LEU A 125 -3.54 11.26 6.17
C LEU A 125 -4.34 12.34 6.89
N ALA A 126 -4.96 13.26 6.16
CA ALA A 126 -5.77 14.31 6.77
C ALA A 126 -7.01 13.72 7.45
N ARG A 127 -7.61 12.69 6.83
CA ARG A 127 -8.81 12.05 7.37
C ARG A 127 -8.57 11.35 8.69
N ASN A 128 -7.34 10.87 8.89
CA ASN A 128 -7.00 10.08 10.06
C ASN A 128 -6.43 10.89 11.23
N ARG A 129 -6.55 12.18 11.18
CA ARG A 129 -6.09 13.04 12.27
C ARG A 129 -7.18 13.32 13.28
#